data_8aee5454fa5620ffbd3ffc25e15183cf
#
_entry.id   8aee5454fa5620ffbd3ffc25e15183cf
#
_cell.length_a   1.000
_cell.length_b   1.000
_cell.length_c   1.000
_cell.angle_alpha   90.00
_cell.angle_beta   90.00
_cell.angle_gamma   90.00
#
_symmetry.space_group_name_H-M   'P 1'
#
loop_
_entity.id
_entity.type
_entity.pdbx_description
1 polymer ?
#
loop_
_entity_poly.entity_id
_entity_poly.type
_entity_poly.pdbx_seq_one_letter_code
_entity_poly.pdbx_strand_id
1 'polypeptide(L)'
;MKTVIRLREPAIAALILQVLLATLGFPEFMYDHPPSIVGVAASTLLAVVWIALGAWSGARGWRSFLTLTLVFWGAGIAVCLLAMWTASSDAIVPGYRAILLLIIVLGPALHGMAPFVPIESQQVGYLVTAIGILTLSLASYAIGRVARARAAKGIRFEPAG
;
A
#
# COMPACT_ATOMS: atom_id res chain seq x y z
N MET A 1 17.19 -10.84 24.11
CA MET A 1 15.89 -10.13 23.93
C MET A 1 15.32 -10.52 22.57
N LYS A 2 14.39 -11.49 22.47
CA LYS A 2 13.78 -11.90 21.20
C LYS A 2 12.63 -10.93 20.92
N THR A 3 12.86 -9.94 20.06
CA THR A 3 11.80 -9.10 19.51
C THR A 3 11.05 -9.94 18.49
N VAL A 4 10.12 -10.77 18.96
CA VAL A 4 9.16 -11.43 18.08
C VAL A 4 8.30 -10.32 17.50
N ILE A 5 8.54 -9.97 16.25
CA ILE A 5 7.61 -9.14 15.47
C ILE A 5 6.34 -9.97 15.33
N ARG A 6 5.44 -9.83 16.28
CA ARG A 6 4.07 -10.35 16.13
C ARG A 6 3.42 -9.49 15.04
N LEU A 7 3.47 -9.98 13.81
CA LEU A 7 2.58 -9.51 12.75
C LEU A 7 1.17 -9.70 13.29
N ARG A 8 0.54 -8.60 13.69
CA ARG A 8 -0.81 -8.66 14.23
C ARG A 8 -1.77 -8.97 13.09
N GLU A 9 -2.80 -9.73 13.40
CA GLU A 9 -3.83 -10.24 12.47
C GLU A 9 -4.27 -9.24 11.37
N PRO A 10 -4.46 -7.93 11.65
CA PRO A 10 -4.86 -6.98 10.61
C PRO A 10 -3.82 -6.74 9.51
N ALA A 11 -2.54 -6.81 9.84
CA ALA A 11 -1.47 -6.66 8.85
C ALA A 11 -1.40 -7.86 7.90
N ILE A 12 -1.62 -9.07 8.46
CA ILE A 12 -1.69 -10.30 7.68
C ILE A 12 -2.95 -10.28 6.80
N ALA A 13 -4.09 -9.86 7.35
CA ALA A 13 -5.34 -9.72 6.60
C ALA A 13 -5.20 -8.75 5.43
N ALA A 14 -4.52 -7.61 5.63
CA ALA A 14 -4.26 -6.66 4.54
C ALA A 14 -3.41 -7.26 3.41
N LEU A 15 -2.38 -8.05 3.74
CA LEU A 15 -1.55 -8.72 2.74
C LEU A 15 -2.33 -9.82 1.99
N ILE A 16 -3.13 -10.62 2.70
CA ILE A 16 -3.99 -11.63 2.08
C ILE A 16 -4.99 -10.96 1.13
N LEU A 17 -5.64 -9.89 1.58
CA LEU A 17 -6.57 -9.13 0.75
C LEU A 17 -5.87 -8.52 -0.46
N GLN A 18 -4.64 -8.01 -0.31
CA GLN A 18 -3.82 -7.52 -1.42
C GLN A 18 -3.63 -8.59 -2.48
N VAL A 19 -3.24 -9.80 -2.09
CA VAL A 19 -3.03 -10.91 -3.02
C VAL A 19 -4.34 -11.31 -3.70
N LEU A 20 -5.43 -11.43 -2.94
CA LEU A 20 -6.74 -11.78 -3.48
C LEU A 20 -7.25 -10.74 -4.49
N LEU A 21 -7.15 -9.46 -4.17
CA LEU A 21 -7.59 -8.39 -5.07
C LEU A 21 -6.68 -8.24 -6.28
N ALA A 22 -5.37 -8.50 -6.12
CA ALA A 22 -4.44 -8.53 -7.25
C ALA A 22 -4.80 -9.63 -8.28
N THR A 23 -5.32 -10.77 -7.84
CA THR A 23 -5.75 -11.83 -8.76
C THR A 23 -6.91 -11.40 -9.65
N LEU A 24 -7.78 -10.50 -9.20
CA LEU A 24 -8.92 -10.00 -9.99
C LEU A 24 -8.48 -9.10 -11.15
N GLY A 25 -7.46 -8.27 -10.94
CA GLY A 25 -6.91 -7.39 -11.98
C GLY A 25 -5.77 -8.01 -12.80
N PHE A 26 -5.35 -9.24 -12.45
CA PHE A 26 -4.17 -9.87 -13.05
C PHE A 26 -4.29 -10.10 -14.57
N PRO A 27 -5.42 -10.62 -15.12
CA PRO A 27 -5.54 -10.79 -16.56
C PRO A 27 -5.47 -9.47 -17.33
N GLU A 28 -6.12 -8.44 -16.83
CA GLU A 28 -6.13 -7.11 -17.47
C GLU A 28 -4.73 -6.50 -17.49
N PHE A 29 -4.02 -6.59 -16.37
CA PHE A 29 -2.65 -6.14 -16.23
C PHE A 29 -1.69 -6.90 -17.16
N MET A 30 -1.79 -8.24 -17.23
CA MET A 30 -0.90 -9.08 -18.04
C MET A 30 -1.09 -8.92 -19.55
N TYR A 31 -2.31 -8.62 -19.99
CA TYR A 31 -2.64 -8.46 -21.41
C TYR A 31 -2.74 -7.00 -21.84
N ASP A 32 -2.34 -6.06 -20.97
CA ASP A 32 -2.39 -4.61 -21.20
C ASP A 32 -3.77 -4.11 -21.64
N HIS A 33 -4.83 -4.74 -21.07
CA HIS A 33 -6.19 -4.32 -21.30
C HIS A 33 -6.56 -3.16 -20.37
N PRO A 34 -7.43 -2.24 -20.80
CA PRO A 34 -7.97 -1.24 -19.88
C PRO A 34 -8.60 -1.90 -18.65
N PRO A 35 -8.42 -1.33 -17.43
CA PRO A 35 -8.98 -1.92 -16.25
C PRO A 35 -10.51 -1.95 -16.32
N SER A 36 -11.09 -3.12 -16.04
CA SER A 36 -12.52 -3.29 -15.93
C SER A 36 -13.09 -2.58 -14.69
N ILE A 37 -14.42 -2.44 -14.63
CA ILE A 37 -15.10 -1.92 -13.44
C ILE A 37 -14.71 -2.74 -12.19
N VAL A 38 -14.55 -4.05 -12.33
CA VAL A 38 -14.14 -4.94 -11.23
C VAL A 38 -12.72 -4.64 -10.80
N GLY A 39 -11.77 -4.49 -11.74
CA GLY A 39 -10.38 -4.12 -11.47
C GLY A 39 -10.27 -2.77 -10.76
N VAL A 40 -11.00 -1.76 -11.25
CA VAL A 40 -11.07 -0.43 -10.63
C VAL A 40 -11.64 -0.50 -9.21
N ALA A 41 -12.76 -1.21 -9.02
CA ALA A 41 -13.39 -1.37 -7.70
C ALA A 41 -12.48 -2.11 -6.72
N ALA A 42 -11.81 -3.19 -7.14
CA ALA A 42 -10.87 -3.94 -6.33
C ALA A 42 -9.68 -3.08 -5.88
N SER A 43 -9.07 -2.32 -6.79
CA SER A 43 -7.96 -1.43 -6.48
C SER A 43 -8.36 -0.28 -5.56
N THR A 44 -9.54 0.30 -5.78
CA THR A 44 -10.09 1.34 -4.91
C THR A 44 -10.36 0.81 -3.50
N LEU A 45 -10.99 -0.37 -3.40
CA LEU A 45 -11.24 -1.03 -2.12
C LEU A 45 -9.92 -1.28 -1.37
N LEU A 46 -8.89 -1.74 -2.08
CA LEU A 46 -7.58 -1.97 -1.51
C LEU A 46 -6.98 -0.69 -0.91
N ALA A 47 -7.01 0.43 -1.66
CA ALA A 47 -6.52 1.71 -1.18
C ALA A 47 -7.29 2.16 0.07
N VAL A 48 -8.61 2.06 0.07
CA VAL A 48 -9.46 2.38 1.23
C VAL A 48 -9.11 1.52 2.44
N VAL A 49 -8.90 0.22 2.25
CA VAL A 49 -8.51 -0.69 3.33
C VAL A 49 -7.15 -0.30 3.92
N TRP A 50 -6.15 0.01 3.10
CA TRP A 50 -4.85 0.46 3.61
C TRP A 50 -4.95 1.74 4.42
N ILE A 51 -5.74 2.72 3.97
CA ILE A 51 -5.98 3.98 4.67
C ILE A 51 -6.73 3.74 6.00
N ALA A 52 -7.79 2.95 5.98
CA ALA A 52 -8.58 2.63 7.17
C ALA A 52 -7.75 1.86 8.23
N LEU A 53 -6.96 0.87 7.80
CA LEU A 53 -6.02 0.15 8.66
C LEU A 53 -4.94 1.07 9.22
N GLY A 54 -4.50 2.06 8.44
CA GLY A 54 -3.60 3.11 8.91
C GLY A 54 -4.17 3.85 10.11
N ALA A 55 -5.36 4.43 9.96
CA ALA A 55 -6.05 5.17 11.03
C ALA A 55 -6.29 4.29 12.26
N TRP A 56 -6.79 3.07 12.07
CA TRP A 56 -7.05 2.14 13.15
C TRP A 56 -5.79 1.71 13.89
N SER A 57 -4.74 1.36 13.15
CA SER A 57 -3.44 0.97 13.73
C SER A 57 -2.78 2.13 14.46
N GLY A 58 -2.92 3.36 13.96
CA GLY A 58 -2.48 4.57 14.61
C GLY A 58 -3.20 4.79 15.94
N ALA A 59 -4.53 4.66 15.97
CA ALA A 59 -5.35 4.76 17.18
C ALA A 59 -4.99 3.68 18.22
N ARG A 60 -4.58 2.49 17.77
CA ARG A 60 -4.10 1.41 18.65
C ARG A 60 -2.61 1.54 19.03
N GLY A 61 -1.85 2.40 18.34
CA GLY A 61 -0.40 2.59 18.53
C GLY A 61 0.44 1.42 18.01
N TRP A 62 -0.01 0.72 16.97
CA TRP A 62 0.65 -0.44 16.41
C TRP A 62 1.76 -0.05 15.43
N ARG A 63 3.00 -0.05 15.89
CA ARG A 63 4.17 0.28 15.06
C ARG A 63 4.45 -0.76 13.98
N SER A 64 4.01 -2.01 14.17
CA SER A 64 4.17 -3.08 13.18
C SER A 64 3.47 -2.78 11.85
N PHE A 65 2.31 -2.10 11.89
CA PHE A 65 1.64 -1.64 10.68
C PHE A 65 2.46 -0.59 9.94
N LEU A 66 3.04 0.38 10.67
CA LEU A 66 3.90 1.40 10.07
C LEU A 66 5.09 0.77 9.33
N THR A 67 5.79 -0.17 10.00
CA THR A 67 6.90 -0.89 9.38
C THR A 67 6.46 -1.68 8.15
N LEU A 68 5.34 -2.41 8.24
CA LEU A 68 4.80 -3.15 7.11
C LEU A 68 4.47 -2.23 5.93
N THR A 69 3.78 -1.12 6.18
CA THR A 69 3.39 -0.15 5.15
C THR A 69 4.62 0.44 4.46
N LEU A 70 5.64 0.84 5.22
CA LEU A 70 6.88 1.39 4.69
C LEU A 70 7.65 0.36 3.85
N VAL A 71 7.76 -0.88 4.35
CA VAL A 71 8.47 -1.95 3.62
C VAL A 71 7.72 -2.34 2.35
N PHE A 72 6.41 -2.57 2.44
CA PHE A 72 5.61 -3.04 1.32
C PHE A 72 5.52 -2.00 0.20
N TRP A 73 5.07 -0.79 0.51
CA TRP A 73 4.92 0.28 -0.49
C TRP A 73 6.27 0.89 -0.89
N GLY A 74 7.25 0.92 0.01
CA GLY A 74 8.62 1.33 -0.30
C GLY A 74 9.29 0.38 -1.30
N ALA A 75 9.10 -0.93 -1.13
CA ALA A 75 9.55 -1.92 -2.10
C ALA A 75 8.82 -1.74 -3.45
N GLY A 76 7.51 -1.47 -3.44
CA GLY A 76 6.75 -1.17 -4.64
C GLY A 76 7.27 0.03 -5.42
N ILE A 77 7.54 1.14 -4.72
CA ILE A 77 8.14 2.35 -5.30
C ILE A 77 9.52 2.03 -5.89
N ALA A 78 10.37 1.32 -5.15
CA ALA A 78 11.69 0.93 -5.61
C ALA A 78 11.62 0.08 -6.89
N VAL A 79 10.67 -0.84 -6.98
CA VAL A 79 10.42 -1.66 -8.17
C VAL A 79 9.95 -0.82 -9.35
N CYS A 80 9.04 0.14 -9.14
CA CYS A 80 8.61 1.05 -10.21
C CYS A 80 9.78 1.88 -10.74
N LEU A 81 10.61 2.44 -9.87
CA LEU A 81 11.80 3.20 -10.25
C LEU A 81 12.82 2.34 -11.00
N LEU A 82 13.03 1.10 -10.55
CA LEU A 82 13.93 0.16 -11.20
C LEU A 82 13.40 -0.24 -12.58
N ALA A 83 12.10 -0.47 -12.73
CA ALA A 83 11.48 -0.78 -14.00
C ALA A 83 11.62 0.40 -14.99
N MET A 84 11.45 1.63 -14.53
CA MET A 84 11.67 2.83 -15.35
C MET A 84 13.14 2.95 -15.78
N TRP A 85 14.08 2.68 -14.88
CA TRP A 85 15.51 2.71 -15.19
C TRP A 85 15.93 1.64 -16.19
N THR A 86 15.40 0.40 -16.03
CA THR A 86 15.72 -0.71 -16.95
C THR A 86 15.09 -0.56 -18.32
N ALA A 87 13.90 0.05 -18.40
CA ALA A 87 13.29 0.39 -19.69
C ALA A 87 14.11 1.39 -20.50
N SER A 88 14.95 2.20 -19.84
CA SER A 88 15.84 3.17 -20.48
C SER A 88 17.26 2.65 -20.72
N SER A 89 17.58 1.44 -20.28
CA SER A 89 18.92 0.85 -20.38
C SER A 89 18.83 -0.64 -20.75
N ASP A 90 19.73 -1.13 -21.60
CA ASP A 90 19.83 -2.56 -21.96
C ASP A 90 20.41 -3.42 -20.81
N ALA A 91 20.35 -2.94 -19.58
CA ALA A 91 20.97 -3.59 -18.44
C ALA A 91 20.16 -4.81 -17.97
N ILE A 92 20.80 -5.96 -17.89
CA ILE A 92 20.27 -7.15 -17.23
C ILE A 92 20.35 -6.95 -15.73
N VAL A 93 19.19 -6.84 -15.06
CA VAL A 93 19.13 -6.60 -13.62
C VAL A 93 19.31 -7.91 -12.85
N PRO A 94 20.30 -8.00 -11.94
CA PRO A 94 20.39 -9.09 -11.00
C PRO A 94 19.13 -9.16 -10.11
N GLY A 95 18.55 -10.33 -9.95
CA GLY A 95 17.33 -10.49 -9.15
C GLY A 95 16.01 -10.26 -9.90
N TYR A 96 16.01 -10.23 -11.22
CA TYR A 96 14.82 -10.09 -12.08
C TYR A 96 13.60 -10.90 -11.61
N ARG A 97 13.79 -12.12 -11.10
CA ARG A 97 12.70 -12.97 -10.59
C ARG A 97 11.99 -12.36 -9.38
N ALA A 98 12.73 -11.75 -8.45
CA ALA A 98 12.13 -11.10 -7.28
C ALA A 98 11.38 -9.83 -7.68
N ILE A 99 11.91 -9.08 -8.64
CA ILE A 99 11.25 -7.91 -9.23
C ILE A 99 9.95 -8.34 -9.90
N LEU A 100 9.97 -9.42 -10.66
CA LEU A 100 8.80 -9.96 -11.35
C LEU A 100 7.69 -10.36 -10.36
N LEU A 101 8.04 -11.00 -9.24
CA LEU A 101 7.06 -11.33 -8.19
C LEU A 101 6.42 -10.08 -7.59
N LEU A 102 7.19 -9.03 -7.32
CA LEU A 102 6.64 -7.77 -6.83
C LEU A 102 5.75 -7.08 -7.85
N ILE A 103 6.12 -7.11 -9.14
CA ILE A 103 5.29 -6.60 -10.23
C ILE A 103 3.97 -7.37 -10.31
N ILE A 104 3.99 -8.69 -10.18
CA ILE A 104 2.78 -9.54 -10.20
C ILE A 104 1.83 -9.22 -9.03
N VAL A 105 2.36 -8.90 -7.86
CA VAL A 105 1.54 -8.59 -6.67
C VAL A 105 1.05 -7.15 -6.64
N LEU A 106 1.86 -6.21 -7.08
CA LEU A 106 1.54 -4.77 -7.02
C LEU A 106 0.92 -4.25 -8.31
N GLY A 107 1.38 -4.76 -9.47
CA GLY A 107 0.95 -4.28 -10.78
C GLY A 107 -0.58 -4.29 -10.98
N PRO A 108 -1.27 -5.42 -10.75
CA PRO A 108 -2.72 -5.48 -10.92
C PRO A 108 -3.48 -4.51 -10.02
N ALA A 109 -3.00 -4.34 -8.77
CA ALA A 109 -3.60 -3.42 -7.82
C ALA A 109 -3.41 -1.94 -8.23
N LEU A 110 -2.27 -1.61 -8.79
CA LEU A 110 -1.97 -0.26 -9.29
C LEU A 110 -2.64 -0.01 -10.64
N HIS A 111 -2.76 -1.04 -11.48
CA HIS A 111 -3.40 -0.97 -12.80
C HIS A 111 -4.87 -0.53 -12.71
N GLY A 112 -5.63 -1.07 -11.78
CA GLY A 112 -7.02 -0.65 -11.55
C GLY A 112 -7.19 0.80 -11.09
N MET A 113 -6.12 1.47 -10.64
CA MET A 113 -6.13 2.89 -10.28
C MET A 113 -5.80 3.81 -11.47
N ALA A 114 -5.39 3.28 -12.61
CA ALA A 114 -4.99 4.06 -13.79
C ALA A 114 -6.03 5.11 -14.22
N PRO A 115 -7.36 4.86 -14.19
CA PRO A 115 -8.35 5.86 -14.56
C PRO A 115 -8.36 7.11 -13.67
N PHE A 116 -7.84 7.03 -12.44
CA PHE A 116 -7.78 8.15 -11.50
C PHE A 116 -6.50 8.97 -11.62
N VAL A 117 -5.52 8.47 -12.37
CA VAL A 117 -4.21 9.11 -12.55
C VAL A 117 -3.98 9.32 -14.05
N PRO A 118 -4.47 10.44 -14.63
CA PRO A 118 -4.42 10.71 -16.06
C PRO A 118 -2.99 11.07 -16.50
N ILE A 119 -2.09 10.11 -16.45
CA ILE A 119 -0.69 10.24 -16.87
C ILE A 119 -0.48 9.29 -18.05
N GLU A 120 0.06 9.81 -19.16
CA GLU A 120 0.30 9.03 -20.38
C GLU A 120 1.22 7.82 -20.16
N SER A 121 2.23 7.99 -19.30
CA SER A 121 3.12 6.88 -18.96
C SER A 121 2.54 6.02 -17.85
N GLN A 122 2.17 4.79 -18.17
CA GLN A 122 1.65 3.79 -17.23
C GLN A 122 2.59 3.57 -16.04
N GLN A 123 3.89 3.53 -16.28
CA GLN A 123 4.91 3.34 -15.23
C GLN A 123 4.93 4.51 -14.24
N VAL A 124 4.86 5.74 -14.74
CA VAL A 124 4.76 6.94 -13.90
C VAL A 124 3.44 6.95 -13.14
N GLY A 125 2.33 6.53 -13.78
CA GLY A 125 1.04 6.37 -13.13
C GLY A 125 1.09 5.40 -11.94
N TYR A 126 1.73 4.26 -12.09
CA TYR A 126 1.92 3.29 -11.00
C TYR A 126 2.78 3.87 -9.87
N LEU A 127 3.86 4.57 -10.20
CA LEU A 127 4.73 5.21 -9.21
C LEU A 127 3.95 6.27 -8.40
N VAL A 128 3.20 7.14 -9.06
CA VAL A 128 2.38 8.17 -8.41
C VAL A 128 1.31 7.54 -7.52
N THR A 129 0.65 6.49 -7.99
CA THR A 129 -0.36 5.75 -7.22
C THR A 129 0.26 5.11 -5.96
N ALA A 130 1.41 4.44 -6.09
CA ALA A 130 2.09 3.81 -4.96
C ALA A 130 2.52 4.85 -3.91
N ILE A 131 3.07 5.98 -4.33
CA ILE A 131 3.43 7.11 -3.45
C ILE A 131 2.17 7.67 -2.78
N GLY A 132 1.07 7.82 -3.52
CA GLY A 132 -0.20 8.31 -3.02
C GLY A 132 -0.75 7.42 -1.91
N ILE A 133 -0.84 6.11 -2.13
CA ILE A 133 -1.35 5.15 -1.13
C ILE A 133 -0.43 5.12 0.10
N LEU A 134 0.89 5.12 -0.10
CA LEU A 134 1.84 5.19 1.01
C LEU A 134 1.60 6.45 1.85
N THR A 135 1.57 7.62 1.22
CA THR A 135 1.40 8.90 1.88
C THR A 135 0.08 8.98 2.64
N LEU A 136 -1.03 8.57 2.03
CA LEU A 136 -2.34 8.55 2.66
C LEU A 136 -2.41 7.56 3.82
N SER A 137 -1.78 6.39 3.71
CA SER A 137 -1.71 5.40 4.79
C SER A 137 -0.90 5.91 5.98
N LEU A 138 0.22 6.61 5.74
CA LEU A 138 1.03 7.23 6.78
C LEU A 138 0.31 8.41 7.45
N ALA A 139 -0.35 9.26 6.66
CA ALA A 139 -1.13 10.38 7.18
C ALA A 139 -2.30 9.90 8.05
N SER A 140 -3.04 8.88 7.60
CA SER A 140 -4.13 8.28 8.37
C SER A 140 -3.63 7.64 9.68
N TYR A 141 -2.47 6.99 9.66
CA TYR A 141 -1.82 6.48 10.85
C TYR A 141 -1.46 7.60 11.85
N ALA A 142 -0.92 8.71 11.36
CA ALA A 142 -0.59 9.87 12.19
C ALA A 142 -1.86 10.48 12.81
N ILE A 143 -2.94 10.62 12.05
CA ILE A 143 -4.25 11.09 12.53
C ILE A 143 -4.77 10.17 13.64
N GLY A 144 -4.73 8.86 13.44
CA GLY A 144 -5.15 7.88 14.46
C GLY A 144 -4.35 8.03 15.76
N ARG A 145 -3.04 8.25 15.68
CA ARG A 145 -2.18 8.51 16.85
C ARG A 145 -2.54 9.80 17.58
N VAL A 146 -2.82 10.88 16.85
CA VAL A 146 -3.23 12.14 17.44
C VAL A 146 -4.58 12.01 18.15
N ALA A 147 -5.54 11.31 17.52
CA ALA A 147 -6.85 11.04 18.13
C ALA A 147 -6.70 10.28 19.45
N ARG A 148 -5.86 9.23 19.49
CA ARG A 148 -5.55 8.51 20.72
C ARG A 148 -4.94 9.39 21.79
N ALA A 149 -3.98 10.25 21.43
CA ALA A 149 -3.32 11.14 22.38
C ALA A 149 -4.29 12.17 22.98
N ARG A 150 -5.23 12.68 22.18
CA ARG A 150 -6.28 13.59 22.65
C ARG A 150 -7.27 12.90 23.59
N ALA A 151 -7.72 11.68 23.26
CA ALA A 151 -8.59 10.89 24.12
C ALA A 151 -7.94 10.61 25.49
N ALA A 152 -6.65 10.29 25.52
CA ALA A 152 -5.92 10.06 26.76
C ALA A 152 -5.76 11.32 27.64
N LYS A 153 -5.75 12.52 27.04
CA LYS A 153 -5.72 13.79 27.76
C LYS A 153 -7.11 14.19 28.30
N GLY A 154 -8.18 13.92 27.54
CA GLY A 154 -9.55 14.22 27.94
C GLY A 154 -9.99 13.47 29.20
N ILE A 155 -9.55 12.23 29.39
CA ILE A 155 -9.87 11.42 30.57
C ILE A 155 -9.18 11.96 31.86
N ARG A 156 -8.14 12.78 31.74
CA ARG A 156 -7.41 13.33 32.90
C ARG A 156 -8.05 14.61 33.50
N PHE A 157 -9.12 15.12 32.92
CA PHE A 157 -9.74 16.39 33.33
C PHE A 157 -11.09 16.20 34.06
N GLU A 158 -11.43 15.03 34.60
CA GLU A 158 -12.46 14.97 35.62
C GLU A 158 -11.86 15.38 36.95
N PRO A 159 -12.22 16.57 37.51
CA PRO A 159 -11.83 16.91 38.86
C PRO A 159 -12.56 15.93 39.79
N ALA A 160 -11.78 15.24 40.63
CA ALA A 160 -12.34 14.59 41.79
C ALA A 160 -13.07 15.66 42.61
N GLY A 161 -14.40 15.66 42.55
CA GLY A 161 -15.28 16.41 43.41
C GLY A 161 -15.29 15.82 44.83
#